data_73d96d8cc4d2c1e19c75d3c0eb04c860
#
_entry.id   73d96d8cc4d2c1e19c75d3c0eb04c860
#
_cell.length_a   1.000
_cell.length_b   1.000
_cell.length_c   1.000
_cell.angle_alpha   90.00
_cell.angle_beta   90.00
_cell.angle_gamma   90.00
#
_symmetry.space_group_name_H-M   'P 1'
#
loop_
_entity.id
_entity.type
_entity.pdbx_description
1 polymer ?
#
loop_
_entity_poly.entity_id
_entity_poly.type
_entity_poly.pdbx_seq_one_letter_code
_entity_poly.pdbx_strand_id
1 'polypeptide(L)'
;MAFSRYRSPVPMFMHIQPQLSAPAGIDPNIEIVRLALKILCSKQRPLSLMEIHTELCNQSAGGFIDSQFISTLDISQLNGILNYYPDHFALVRFSPRQVAVKPQTRIELCKTHCSKNGYCPGHPSVPCNGLHICKFYILDSCKIGNCKFGHDLTTQHNMQIRRKYLLDHLKIK
;
A
#
# COMPACT_ATOMS: atom_id res chain seq x y z
N MET A 1 43.35 29.77 -14.92
CA MET A 1 43.11 28.32 -15.09
C MET A 1 41.67 28.04 -14.74
N ALA A 2 40.84 27.81 -15.77
CA ALA A 2 39.38 27.61 -15.63
C ALA A 2 39.08 26.12 -15.66
N PHE A 3 38.56 25.57 -14.57
CA PHE A 3 38.10 24.17 -14.51
C PHE A 3 36.69 24.08 -15.07
N SER A 4 36.60 23.53 -16.28
CA SER A 4 35.33 23.13 -16.94
C SER A 4 34.75 21.93 -16.21
N ARG A 5 33.55 22.09 -15.59
CA ARG A 5 32.79 20.98 -15.02
C ARG A 5 31.99 20.32 -16.14
N TYR A 6 32.40 19.16 -16.55
CA TYR A 6 31.60 18.26 -17.37
C TYR A 6 30.38 17.77 -16.56
N ARG A 7 29.19 18.21 -16.96
CA ARG A 7 27.93 17.58 -16.52
C ARG A 7 27.64 16.39 -17.42
N SER A 8 27.68 15.20 -16.88
CA SER A 8 27.18 13.99 -17.55
C SER A 8 25.68 14.11 -17.80
N PRO A 9 25.18 13.72 -18.98
CA PRO A 9 23.73 13.71 -19.24
C PRO A 9 23.06 12.62 -18.41
N VAL A 10 22.00 13.02 -17.69
CA VAL A 10 21.10 12.10 -16.99
C VAL A 10 20.34 11.29 -18.06
N PRO A 11 20.30 9.96 -18.01
CA PRO A 11 19.53 9.18 -18.96
C PRO A 11 18.03 9.52 -18.85
N MET A 12 17.47 9.99 -19.94
CA MET A 12 16.02 10.15 -20.13
C MET A 12 15.39 8.75 -20.04
N PHE A 13 14.79 8.43 -18.90
CA PHE A 13 13.88 7.31 -18.82
C PHE A 13 12.65 7.65 -19.67
N MET A 14 12.55 7.01 -20.85
CA MET A 14 11.32 6.99 -21.62
C MET A 14 10.22 6.38 -20.73
N HIS A 15 9.23 7.19 -20.36
CA HIS A 15 7.98 6.72 -19.79
C HIS A 15 7.25 5.89 -20.86
N ILE A 16 7.44 4.58 -20.83
CA ILE A 16 6.55 3.66 -21.51
C ILE A 16 5.31 3.56 -20.61
N GLN A 17 4.30 4.34 -20.92
CA GLN A 17 2.95 4.11 -20.39
C GLN A 17 2.39 2.89 -21.12
N PRO A 18 2.07 1.79 -20.44
CA PRO A 18 1.29 0.74 -21.06
C PRO A 18 -0.14 1.25 -21.23
N GLN A 19 -0.50 1.61 -22.48
CA GLN A 19 -1.89 1.83 -22.86
C GLN A 19 -2.58 0.45 -22.95
N LEU A 20 -3.20 0.04 -21.87
CA LEU A 20 -4.16 -1.06 -21.86
C LEU A 20 -5.54 -0.46 -21.68
N SER A 21 -6.39 -0.60 -22.69
CA SER A 21 -7.81 -0.23 -22.65
C SER A 21 -8.54 -1.17 -21.69
N ALA A 22 -8.66 -0.76 -20.43
CA ALA A 22 -9.51 -1.43 -19.45
C ALA A 22 -10.96 -0.92 -19.58
N PRO A 23 -11.98 -1.74 -19.28
CA PRO A 23 -13.35 -1.28 -19.18
C PRO A 23 -13.45 -0.16 -18.14
N ALA A 24 -14.31 0.82 -18.42
CA ALA A 24 -14.44 2.06 -17.65
C ALA A 24 -14.59 1.77 -16.13
N GLY A 25 -13.58 2.11 -15.33
CA GLY A 25 -13.74 2.25 -13.90
C GLY A 25 -12.58 1.88 -12.99
N ILE A 26 -11.74 0.90 -13.29
CA ILE A 26 -10.71 0.45 -12.33
C ILE A 26 -9.34 0.39 -13.02
N ASP A 27 -8.37 1.12 -12.49
CA ASP A 27 -6.97 1.02 -12.93
C ASP A 27 -6.44 -0.39 -12.56
N PRO A 28 -6.08 -1.23 -13.55
CA PRO A 28 -5.60 -2.59 -13.27
C PRO A 28 -4.36 -2.62 -12.38
N ASN A 29 -3.54 -1.58 -12.39
CA ASN A 29 -2.38 -1.48 -11.52
C ASN A 29 -2.78 -1.34 -10.05
N ILE A 30 -3.86 -0.61 -9.75
CA ILE A 30 -4.38 -0.48 -8.37
C ILE A 30 -4.83 -1.83 -7.83
N GLU A 31 -5.45 -2.67 -8.64
CA GLU A 31 -5.87 -4.00 -8.21
C GLU A 31 -4.67 -4.93 -7.96
N ILE A 32 -3.62 -4.85 -8.79
CA ILE A 32 -2.36 -5.56 -8.51
C ILE A 32 -1.75 -5.09 -7.18
N VAL A 33 -1.72 -3.78 -6.93
CA VAL A 33 -1.23 -3.20 -5.66
C VAL A 33 -2.03 -3.72 -4.47
N ARG A 34 -3.37 -3.74 -4.55
CA ARG A 34 -4.26 -4.27 -3.50
C ARG A 34 -3.99 -5.75 -3.22
N LEU A 35 -3.86 -6.57 -4.26
CA LEU A 35 -3.57 -7.99 -4.11
C LEU A 35 -2.16 -8.22 -3.55
N ALA A 36 -1.16 -7.51 -4.04
CA ALA A 36 0.20 -7.61 -3.51
C ALA A 36 0.26 -7.23 -2.02
N LEU A 37 -0.44 -6.16 -1.60
CA LEU A 37 -0.57 -5.81 -0.19
C LEU A 37 -1.25 -6.93 0.61
N LYS A 38 -2.34 -7.51 0.10
CA LYS A 38 -3.04 -8.62 0.75
C LYS A 38 -2.13 -9.84 0.92
N ILE A 39 -1.38 -10.21 -0.11
CA ILE A 39 -0.42 -11.32 -0.08
C ILE A 39 0.66 -11.05 0.98
N LEU A 40 1.32 -9.90 0.91
CA LEU A 40 2.39 -9.53 1.84
C LEU A 40 1.91 -9.48 3.29
N CYS A 41 0.75 -8.90 3.55
CA CYS A 41 0.16 -8.85 4.88
C CYS A 41 -0.23 -10.25 5.40
N SER A 42 -0.69 -11.15 4.53
CA SER A 42 -1.05 -12.52 4.93
C SER A 42 0.16 -13.38 5.26
N LYS A 43 1.26 -13.19 4.54
CA LYS A 43 2.52 -13.95 4.75
C LYS A 43 3.35 -13.40 5.92
N GLN A 44 3.11 -12.16 6.34
CA GLN A 44 3.79 -11.47 7.47
C GLN A 44 5.33 -11.48 7.38
N ARG A 45 5.87 -11.54 6.16
CA ARG A 45 7.31 -11.47 5.86
C ARG A 45 7.55 -10.79 4.52
N PRO A 46 8.76 -10.26 4.28
CA PRO A 46 9.14 -9.83 2.94
C PRO A 46 9.10 -11.00 1.96
N LEU A 47 8.67 -10.73 0.72
CA LEU A 47 8.62 -11.71 -0.36
C LEU A 47 9.45 -11.21 -1.55
N SER A 48 10.08 -12.13 -2.28
CA SER A 48 10.69 -11.80 -3.55
C SER A 48 9.62 -11.45 -4.59
N LEU A 49 10.01 -10.75 -5.65
CA LEU A 49 9.09 -10.44 -6.76
C LEU A 49 8.52 -11.73 -7.41
N MET A 50 9.33 -12.80 -7.48
CA MET A 50 8.89 -14.08 -8.01
C MET A 50 7.82 -14.74 -7.14
N GLU A 51 7.98 -14.70 -5.80
CA GLU A 51 6.97 -15.21 -4.86
C GLU A 51 5.67 -14.43 -4.96
N ILE A 52 5.75 -13.08 -5.04
CA ILE A 52 4.56 -12.24 -5.21
C ILE A 52 3.86 -12.56 -6.52
N HIS A 53 4.59 -12.65 -7.62
CA HIS A 53 4.05 -12.98 -8.94
C HIS A 53 3.35 -14.35 -8.93
N THR A 54 4.00 -15.38 -8.38
CA THR A 54 3.41 -16.71 -8.25
C THR A 54 2.11 -16.69 -7.43
N GLU A 55 2.08 -15.96 -6.32
CA GLU A 55 0.88 -15.84 -5.49
C GLU A 55 -0.24 -15.05 -6.21
N LEU A 56 0.11 -14.01 -7.00
CA LEU A 56 -0.84 -13.27 -7.82
C LEU A 56 -1.49 -14.22 -8.87
N CYS A 57 -0.69 -15.03 -9.57
CA CYS A 57 -1.20 -16.00 -10.51
C CYS A 57 -2.13 -17.03 -9.85
N ASN A 58 -1.77 -17.51 -8.66
CA ASN A 58 -2.61 -18.45 -7.90
C ASN A 58 -3.95 -17.85 -7.46
N GLN A 59 -3.97 -16.56 -7.08
CA GLN A 59 -5.19 -15.89 -6.62
C GLN A 59 -6.10 -15.45 -7.78
N SER A 60 -5.55 -15.21 -8.98
CA SER A 60 -6.35 -14.85 -10.16
C SER A 60 -7.29 -15.99 -10.60
N ALA A 61 -6.95 -17.24 -10.32
CA ALA A 61 -7.82 -18.39 -10.53
C ALA A 61 -9.14 -18.34 -9.73
N GLY A 62 -9.24 -17.45 -8.73
CA GLY A 62 -10.43 -17.20 -7.91
C GLY A 62 -11.42 -16.13 -8.44
N GLY A 63 -11.21 -15.55 -9.60
CA GLY A 63 -12.20 -14.74 -10.33
C GLY A 63 -12.32 -13.26 -9.96
N PHE A 64 -11.38 -12.68 -9.20
CA PHE A 64 -11.46 -11.27 -8.77
C PHE A 64 -10.75 -10.27 -9.72
N ILE A 65 -9.86 -10.75 -10.56
CA ILE A 65 -9.20 -9.95 -11.62
C ILE A 65 -9.27 -10.76 -12.91
N ASP A 66 -9.29 -10.05 -14.03
CA ASP A 66 -9.17 -10.68 -15.33
C ASP A 66 -7.90 -11.54 -15.37
N SER A 67 -8.11 -12.87 -15.38
CA SER A 67 -7.02 -13.86 -15.36
C SER A 67 -6.06 -13.68 -16.52
N GLN A 68 -6.53 -13.13 -17.66
CA GLN A 68 -5.70 -12.82 -18.81
C GLN A 68 -4.69 -11.72 -18.50
N PHE A 69 -5.08 -10.69 -17.72
CA PHE A 69 -4.17 -9.60 -17.38
C PHE A 69 -3.02 -10.06 -16.49
N ILE A 70 -3.31 -10.88 -15.47
CA ILE A 70 -2.25 -11.41 -14.58
C ILE A 70 -1.35 -12.41 -15.28
N SER A 71 -1.90 -13.24 -16.18
CA SER A 71 -1.11 -14.22 -16.94
C SER A 71 -0.11 -13.57 -17.90
N THR A 72 -0.34 -12.33 -18.33
CA THR A 72 0.58 -11.55 -19.19
C THR A 72 1.56 -10.68 -18.39
N LEU A 73 1.36 -10.55 -17.08
CA LEU A 73 2.21 -9.73 -16.21
C LEU A 73 3.58 -10.43 -16.01
N ASP A 74 4.64 -9.82 -16.50
CA ASP A 74 5.99 -10.31 -16.22
C ASP A 74 6.57 -9.69 -14.93
N ILE A 75 7.71 -10.26 -14.48
CA ILE A 75 8.40 -9.81 -13.25
C ILE A 75 8.90 -8.36 -13.37
N SER A 76 9.30 -7.91 -14.57
CA SER A 76 9.77 -6.55 -14.78
C SER A 76 8.63 -5.55 -14.69
N GLN A 77 7.49 -5.88 -15.28
CA GLN A 77 6.27 -5.09 -15.19
C GLN A 77 5.77 -5.01 -13.73
N LEU A 78 5.72 -6.15 -13.02
CA LEU A 78 5.38 -6.17 -11.61
C LEU A 78 6.32 -5.28 -10.78
N ASN A 79 7.63 -5.38 -11.01
CA ASN A 79 8.60 -4.52 -10.35
C ASN A 79 8.34 -3.03 -10.65
N GLY A 80 8.05 -2.68 -11.90
CA GLY A 80 7.68 -1.33 -12.30
C GLY A 80 6.45 -0.80 -11.55
N ILE A 81 5.40 -1.62 -11.49
CA ILE A 81 4.16 -1.28 -10.76
C ILE A 81 4.47 -1.04 -9.27
N LEU A 82 5.15 -1.98 -8.59
CA LEU A 82 5.41 -1.84 -7.16
C LEU A 82 6.31 -0.63 -6.84
N ASN A 83 7.28 -0.32 -7.71
CA ASN A 83 8.12 0.88 -7.56
C ASN A 83 7.35 2.19 -7.77
N TYR A 84 6.28 2.18 -8.56
CA TYR A 84 5.43 3.36 -8.76
C TYR A 84 4.60 3.70 -7.52
N TYR A 85 4.45 2.75 -6.57
CA TYR A 85 3.71 2.94 -5.33
C TYR A 85 4.63 2.88 -4.08
N PRO A 86 5.60 3.82 -3.93
CA PRO A 86 6.59 3.78 -2.84
C PRO A 86 5.96 4.00 -1.44
N ASP A 87 4.75 4.53 -1.37
CA ASP A 87 4.02 4.69 -0.11
C ASP A 87 3.38 3.39 0.40
N HIS A 88 3.38 2.34 -0.44
CA HIS A 88 2.73 1.05 -0.16
C HIS A 88 3.73 -0.09 -0.05
N PHE A 89 4.92 0.05 -0.66
CA PHE A 89 5.95 -0.99 -0.70
C PHE A 89 7.33 -0.42 -0.42
N ALA A 90 8.12 -1.18 0.34
CA ALA A 90 9.54 -0.94 0.48
C ALA A 90 10.33 -2.11 -0.08
N LEU A 91 11.32 -1.81 -0.94
CA LEU A 91 12.26 -2.79 -1.44
C LEU A 91 13.39 -2.98 -0.42
N VAL A 92 13.59 -4.20 0.03
CA VAL A 92 14.63 -4.58 0.97
C VAL A 92 15.64 -5.46 0.24
N ARG A 93 16.91 -5.05 0.23
CA ARG A 93 17.99 -5.84 -0.35
C ARG A 93 18.62 -6.70 0.73
N PHE A 94 18.56 -8.01 0.57
CA PHE A 94 19.23 -8.97 1.44
C PHE A 94 20.64 -9.32 0.94
N SER A 95 20.86 -9.23 -0.38
CA SER A 95 22.15 -9.41 -1.04
C SER A 95 22.15 -8.64 -2.38
N PRO A 96 23.30 -8.52 -3.07
CA PRO A 96 23.36 -7.86 -4.38
C PRO A 96 22.39 -8.45 -5.42
N ARG A 97 21.99 -9.71 -5.25
CA ARG A 97 21.10 -10.43 -6.18
C ARG A 97 19.72 -10.75 -5.62
N GLN A 98 19.46 -10.42 -4.33
CA GLN A 98 18.20 -10.73 -3.67
C GLN A 98 17.52 -9.47 -3.18
N VAL A 99 16.46 -9.11 -3.87
CA VAL A 99 15.55 -8.04 -3.47
C VAL A 99 14.24 -8.66 -3.05
N ALA A 100 13.73 -8.25 -1.91
CA ALA A 100 12.39 -8.59 -1.47
C ALA A 100 11.57 -7.33 -1.24
N VAL A 101 10.27 -7.50 -1.33
CA VAL A 101 9.28 -6.45 -1.11
C VAL A 101 8.65 -6.68 0.25
N LYS A 102 8.50 -5.63 1.03
CA LYS A 102 7.68 -5.62 2.24
C LYS A 102 6.57 -4.59 2.12
N PRO A 103 5.40 -4.83 2.73
CA PRO A 103 4.38 -3.80 2.81
C PRO A 103 4.88 -2.66 3.68
N GLN A 104 4.55 -1.45 3.31
CA GLN A 104 4.70 -0.28 4.16
C GLN A 104 3.46 0.60 4.04
N THR A 105 3.25 1.47 5.00
CA THR A 105 2.18 2.45 4.96
C THR A 105 2.61 3.70 5.72
N ARG A 106 2.15 4.85 5.26
CA ARG A 106 2.28 6.13 5.96
C ARG A 106 1.03 6.48 6.77
N ILE A 107 0.15 5.48 6.97
CA ILE A 107 -1.03 5.68 7.78
C ILE A 107 -0.63 5.94 9.24
N GLU A 108 -1.14 7.01 9.82
CA GLU A 108 -0.82 7.41 11.19
C GLU A 108 -2.08 7.42 12.05
N LEU A 109 -1.90 7.34 13.36
CA LEU A 109 -2.96 7.61 14.31
C LEU A 109 -3.16 9.13 14.42
N CYS A 110 -4.41 9.56 14.51
CA CYS A 110 -4.73 10.96 14.74
C CYS A 110 -4.25 11.40 16.13
N LYS A 111 -3.28 12.32 16.16
CA LYS A 111 -2.72 12.85 17.41
C LYS A 111 -3.78 13.54 18.27
N THR A 112 -4.69 14.29 17.65
CA THR A 112 -5.79 14.98 18.36
C THR A 112 -6.75 13.98 18.99
N HIS A 113 -7.16 12.95 18.26
CA HIS A 113 -7.99 11.86 18.77
C HIS A 113 -7.34 11.15 19.96
N CYS A 114 -6.05 10.84 19.84
CA CYS A 114 -5.30 10.17 20.90
C CYS A 114 -5.06 11.05 22.15
N SER A 115 -5.01 12.38 22.00
CA SER A 115 -4.75 13.31 23.11
C SER A 115 -6.02 13.89 23.75
N LYS A 116 -7.13 13.98 23.01
CA LYS A 116 -8.40 14.59 23.46
C LYS A 116 -9.50 13.55 23.71
N ASN A 117 -9.18 12.51 24.47
CA ASN A 117 -10.17 11.52 24.93
C ASN A 117 -11.03 10.89 23.82
N GLY A 118 -10.45 10.62 22.66
CA GLY A 118 -11.17 10.04 21.53
C GLY A 118 -11.96 11.05 20.70
N TYR A 119 -11.78 12.35 20.93
CA TYR A 119 -12.43 13.40 20.16
C TYR A 119 -11.46 14.08 19.20
N CYS A 120 -11.86 14.19 17.94
CA CYS A 120 -11.16 14.96 16.91
C CYS A 120 -12.20 15.79 16.16
N PRO A 121 -12.23 17.12 16.34
CA PRO A 121 -13.20 17.97 15.65
C PRO A 121 -12.94 18.03 14.14
N GLY A 122 -11.76 17.58 13.69
CA GLY A 122 -11.29 17.87 12.35
C GLY A 122 -10.92 19.35 12.18
N HIS A 123 -10.60 19.74 10.97
CA HIS A 123 -10.53 21.15 10.57
C HIS A 123 -11.55 21.36 9.44
N PRO A 124 -12.32 22.45 9.43
CA PRO A 124 -13.36 22.70 8.42
C PRO A 124 -12.82 22.62 6.97
N SER A 125 -11.58 23.08 6.76
CA SER A 125 -10.95 23.13 5.43
C SER A 125 -10.01 21.97 5.14
N VAL A 126 -9.61 21.18 6.15
CA VAL A 126 -8.64 20.07 5.98
C VAL A 126 -9.14 18.87 6.77
N PRO A 127 -9.66 17.85 6.08
CA PRO A 127 -10.10 16.64 6.75
C PRO A 127 -8.93 15.96 7.48
N CYS A 128 -9.21 15.39 8.65
CA CYS A 128 -8.21 14.64 9.41
C CYS A 128 -7.73 13.43 8.59
N ASN A 129 -6.41 13.31 8.46
CA ASN A 129 -5.77 12.22 7.70
C ASN A 129 -5.27 11.06 8.58
N GLY A 130 -5.52 11.10 9.89
CA GLY A 130 -5.11 10.05 10.83
C GLY A 130 -6.27 9.14 11.24
N LEU A 131 -5.97 7.88 11.57
CA LEU A 131 -6.96 6.94 12.09
C LEU A 131 -7.47 7.37 13.47
N HIS A 132 -8.77 7.30 13.66
CA HIS A 132 -9.45 7.49 14.93
C HIS A 132 -9.63 6.13 15.61
N ILE A 133 -8.59 5.67 16.28
CA ILE A 133 -8.58 4.36 16.95
C ILE A 133 -7.61 4.37 18.13
N CYS A 134 -7.89 3.52 19.09
CA CYS A 134 -7.03 3.31 20.24
C CYS A 134 -5.67 2.70 19.83
N LYS A 135 -4.57 3.36 20.16
CA LYS A 135 -3.23 2.83 19.87
C LYS A 135 -2.95 1.48 20.55
N PHE A 136 -3.49 1.30 21.76
CA PHE A 136 -3.31 0.05 22.51
C PHE A 136 -4.14 -1.09 21.91
N TYR A 137 -5.24 -0.80 21.22
CA TYR A 137 -5.98 -1.79 20.46
C TYR A 137 -5.17 -2.31 19.26
N ILE A 138 -4.51 -1.40 18.52
CA ILE A 138 -3.62 -1.79 17.40
C ILE A 138 -2.45 -2.67 17.90
N LEU A 139 -1.97 -2.42 19.12
CA LEU A 139 -0.91 -3.20 19.76
C LEU A 139 -1.42 -4.45 20.47
N ASP A 140 -2.69 -4.80 20.29
CA ASP A 140 -3.37 -5.95 20.96
C ASP A 140 -3.25 -5.92 22.49
N SER A 141 -3.17 -4.73 23.08
CA SER A 141 -2.95 -4.53 24.52
C SER A 141 -4.09 -3.79 25.23
N CYS A 142 -5.08 -3.28 24.51
CA CYS A 142 -6.24 -2.64 25.13
C CYS A 142 -7.29 -3.66 25.55
N LYS A 143 -7.55 -3.71 26.87
CA LYS A 143 -8.56 -4.59 27.47
C LYS A 143 -9.84 -3.88 27.90
N ILE A 144 -10.01 -2.60 27.53
CA ILE A 144 -11.15 -1.79 27.92
C ILE A 144 -12.28 -2.03 26.92
N GLY A 145 -13.40 -2.63 27.35
CA GLY A 145 -14.54 -2.94 26.49
C GLY A 145 -15.17 -1.68 25.84
N ASN A 146 -15.48 -0.67 26.63
CA ASN A 146 -16.00 0.62 26.14
C ASN A 146 -14.88 1.66 26.09
N CYS A 147 -13.88 1.40 25.26
CA CYS A 147 -12.75 2.31 25.10
C CYS A 147 -13.19 3.59 24.37
N LYS A 148 -13.05 4.74 25.00
CA LYS A 148 -13.40 6.05 24.41
C LYS A 148 -12.60 6.41 23.14
N PHE A 149 -11.45 5.77 22.93
CA PHE A 149 -10.67 5.93 21.71
C PHE A 149 -11.14 5.03 20.56
N GLY A 150 -12.17 4.20 20.77
CA GLY A 150 -12.72 3.30 19.76
C GLY A 150 -11.80 2.14 19.38
N HIS A 151 -12.42 1.03 18.96
CA HIS A 151 -11.73 -0.16 18.46
C HIS A 151 -12.24 -0.54 17.05
N ASP A 152 -13.03 0.33 16.43
CA ASP A 152 -13.66 0.06 15.15
C ASP A 152 -12.91 0.73 14.01
N LEU A 153 -12.29 -0.08 13.15
CA LEU A 153 -11.63 0.34 11.92
C LEU A 153 -12.60 0.46 10.73
N THR A 154 -13.90 0.15 10.93
CA THR A 154 -14.93 0.21 9.88
C THR A 154 -15.77 1.50 9.94
N THR A 155 -15.52 2.40 10.91
CA THR A 155 -16.16 3.71 10.94
C THR A 155 -15.93 4.45 9.62
N GLN A 156 -16.88 5.30 9.22
CA GLN A 156 -16.81 6.05 7.96
C GLN A 156 -15.46 6.79 7.80
N HIS A 157 -15.00 7.46 8.87
CA HIS A 157 -13.72 8.16 8.86
C HIS A 157 -12.54 7.21 8.64
N ASN A 158 -12.45 6.13 9.42
CA ASN A 158 -11.36 5.16 9.30
C ASN A 158 -11.38 4.45 7.95
N MET A 159 -12.54 4.15 7.39
CA MET A 159 -12.68 3.56 6.06
C MET A 159 -12.19 4.51 4.96
N GLN A 160 -12.45 5.81 5.06
CA GLN A 160 -11.90 6.80 4.12
C GLN A 160 -10.38 6.80 4.14
N ILE A 161 -9.78 6.79 5.35
CA ILE A 161 -8.32 6.72 5.50
C ILE A 161 -7.78 5.40 4.92
N ARG A 162 -8.39 4.27 5.24
CA ARG A 162 -7.97 2.96 4.73
C ARG A 162 -8.05 2.88 3.21
N ARG A 163 -9.10 3.43 2.58
CA ARG A 163 -9.23 3.51 1.11
C ARG A 163 -8.11 4.32 0.49
N LYS A 164 -7.79 5.48 1.07
CA LYS A 164 -6.68 6.32 0.61
C LYS A 164 -5.35 5.56 0.55
N TYR A 165 -5.13 4.62 1.47
CA TYR A 165 -3.93 3.80 1.53
C TYR A 165 -4.13 2.38 0.97
N LEU A 166 -5.20 2.13 0.22
CA LEU A 166 -5.52 0.85 -0.41
C LEU A 166 -5.58 -0.34 0.59
N LEU A 167 -6.00 -0.08 1.83
CA LEU A 167 -6.07 -1.08 2.91
C LEU A 167 -7.51 -1.46 3.29
N ASP A 168 -8.52 -0.92 2.59
CA ASP A 168 -9.94 -1.15 2.88
C ASP A 168 -10.39 -2.59 2.64
N HIS A 169 -9.69 -3.32 1.76
CA HIS A 169 -9.94 -4.73 1.42
C HIS A 169 -9.32 -5.72 2.43
N LEU A 170 -8.42 -5.25 3.32
CA LEU A 170 -7.82 -6.13 4.33
C LEU A 170 -8.85 -6.45 5.42
N LYS A 171 -9.00 -7.75 5.73
CA LYS A 171 -9.80 -8.18 6.87
C LYS A 171 -9.08 -7.79 8.17
N ILE A 172 -9.83 -7.17 9.07
CA ILE A 172 -9.38 -6.86 10.43
C ILE A 172 -9.80 -8.05 11.29
N LYS A 173 -8.85 -8.59 12.01
CA LYS A 173 -9.12 -9.65 13.01
C LYS A 173 -9.59 -9.04 14.30
#